data_b2f88f7517d3d6b23589f2b0e21a161a
#
_entry.id   b2f88f7517d3d6b23589f2b0e21a161a
#
_cell.length_a   1.000
_cell.length_b   1.000
_cell.length_c   1.000
_cell.angle_alpha   90.00
_cell.angle_beta   90.00
_cell.angle_gamma   90.00
#
_symmetry.space_group_name_H-M   'P 1'
#
loop_
_entity.id
_entity.type
_entity.pdbx_description
1 polymer ?
#
loop_
_entity_poly.entity_id
_entity_poly.type
_entity_poly.pdbx_seq_one_letter_code
_entity_poly.pdbx_strand_id
1 'polypeptide(L)'
;MTMINGYEQSDREEKIDILNLESLEERAEKIIPTGGFGYISGGSEDEWTFRQNRTAFQHRQIAPKALSGIEKPELNTEIFGIPLNTPVMMAPAAAQGLAHSQGEKDTARGLAAVGGLMAQSTYSSVSIADTAAAGEGAPQFFQLYMSKDWNFNESLLDEAKKAHVKAIILTVDATVDGYREADIKNKFAFPLPMANLTKFSEGDGQGKGIEEIYASAAQNIRPEDVKRIADYTQLPVIVKGIQTPEDAIRAIDAGAAGIYVSNHGGRQLNGGPGSFDVLEDIATSVNKQVPIIFDSGVRRGSDVFKALASGADIVALGRPVIYGLALGGAKGVQSVFEHIDHELEIVMQLAGTKTIDDIKNNPLLNIKY
;
A
#
# COMPACT_ATOMS: atom_id res chain seq x y z
N MET A 1 2.37 -26.54 -0.10
CA MET A 1 2.04 -25.92 1.21
C MET A 1 3.17 -26.18 2.19
N THR A 2 3.70 -25.16 2.78
CA THR A 2 4.79 -25.21 3.77
C THR A 2 4.20 -25.03 5.18
N MET A 3 4.67 -25.79 6.15
CA MET A 3 4.21 -25.70 7.55
C MET A 3 5.31 -25.09 8.41
N ILE A 4 5.06 -23.96 9.07
CA ILE A 4 5.97 -23.33 10.02
C ILE A 4 5.22 -23.06 11.32
N ASN A 5 5.73 -23.57 12.44
CA ASN A 5 5.11 -23.39 13.77
C ASN A 5 3.62 -23.73 13.83
N GLY A 6 3.18 -24.74 13.07
CA GLY A 6 1.77 -25.15 12.98
C GLY A 6 0.90 -24.27 12.08
N TYR A 7 1.48 -23.26 11.39
CA TYR A 7 0.79 -22.42 10.41
C TYR A 7 1.10 -22.89 8.99
N GLU A 8 0.06 -23.15 8.22
CA GLU A 8 0.17 -23.61 6.83
C GLU A 8 0.27 -22.40 5.88
N GLN A 9 1.30 -22.37 5.03
CA GLN A 9 1.56 -21.30 4.08
C GLN A 9 1.49 -21.84 2.65
N SER A 10 1.02 -21.04 1.71
CA SER A 10 1.21 -21.30 0.28
C SER A 10 2.70 -21.29 -0.08
N ASP A 11 3.08 -22.14 -1.03
CA ASP A 11 4.41 -22.19 -1.67
C ASP A 11 4.28 -22.25 -3.20
N ARG A 12 3.13 -21.83 -3.73
CA ARG A 12 2.84 -21.85 -5.17
C ARG A 12 3.66 -20.79 -5.89
N GLU A 13 4.19 -21.16 -7.06
CA GLU A 13 4.95 -20.26 -7.93
C GLU A 13 4.44 -20.41 -9.37
N GLU A 14 3.37 -19.68 -9.71
CA GLU A 14 2.72 -19.79 -11.01
C GLU A 14 2.03 -18.47 -11.41
N LYS A 15 1.96 -18.18 -12.72
CA LYS A 15 1.08 -17.12 -13.21
C LYS A 15 -0.37 -17.51 -12.93
N ILE A 16 -1.19 -16.52 -12.56
CA ILE A 16 -2.60 -16.74 -12.26
C ILE A 16 -3.47 -16.03 -13.30
N ASP A 17 -4.51 -16.70 -13.76
CA ASP A 17 -5.53 -16.08 -14.59
C ASP A 17 -6.42 -15.19 -13.72
N ILE A 18 -6.56 -13.92 -14.12
CA ILE A 18 -7.32 -12.91 -13.39
C ILE A 18 -8.43 -12.37 -14.31
N LEU A 19 -9.67 -12.59 -13.93
CA LEU A 19 -10.82 -11.95 -14.56
C LEU A 19 -11.00 -10.51 -14.03
N ASN A 20 -10.86 -10.35 -12.73
CA ASN A 20 -10.87 -9.08 -12.01
C ASN A 20 -10.21 -9.27 -10.63
N LEU A 21 -9.72 -8.18 -10.03
CA LEU A 21 -9.02 -8.26 -8.74
C LEU A 21 -9.94 -8.59 -7.56
N GLU A 22 -11.25 -8.33 -7.67
CA GLU A 22 -12.23 -8.70 -6.64
C GLU A 22 -12.31 -10.21 -6.44
N SER A 23 -12.25 -10.99 -7.54
CA SER A 23 -12.35 -12.45 -7.50
C SER A 23 -11.16 -13.16 -6.81
N LEU A 24 -10.04 -12.43 -6.62
CA LEU A 24 -8.87 -12.99 -5.95
C LEU A 24 -9.12 -13.26 -4.47
N GLU A 25 -9.98 -12.47 -3.82
CA GLU A 25 -10.29 -12.59 -2.39
C GLU A 25 -10.87 -13.97 -2.06
N GLU A 26 -11.95 -14.39 -2.76
CA GLU A 26 -12.58 -15.69 -2.57
C GLU A 26 -11.63 -16.86 -2.87
N ARG A 27 -10.73 -16.69 -3.84
CA ARG A 27 -9.73 -17.70 -4.17
C ARG A 27 -8.65 -17.81 -3.10
N ALA A 28 -8.19 -16.66 -2.57
CA ALA A 28 -7.18 -16.62 -1.51
C ALA A 28 -7.72 -17.12 -0.16
N GLU A 29 -9.00 -16.89 0.15
CA GLU A 29 -9.68 -17.41 1.33
C GLU A 29 -9.59 -18.95 1.43
N LYS A 30 -9.60 -19.64 0.31
CA LYS A 30 -9.49 -21.12 0.25
C LYS A 30 -8.07 -21.64 0.52
N ILE A 31 -7.08 -20.75 0.57
CA ILE A 31 -5.66 -21.09 0.70
C ILE A 31 -5.07 -20.57 2.00
N ILE A 32 -5.36 -19.32 2.35
CA ILE A 32 -4.84 -18.70 3.57
C ILE A 32 -5.64 -19.21 4.77
N PRO A 33 -4.99 -19.70 5.84
CA PRO A 33 -5.72 -20.12 7.05
C PRO A 33 -6.61 -19.02 7.61
N THR A 34 -7.77 -19.39 8.16
CA THR A 34 -8.86 -18.47 8.54
C THR A 34 -8.41 -17.26 9.36
N GLY A 35 -7.54 -17.43 10.36
CA GLY A 35 -7.04 -16.32 11.19
C GLY A 35 -6.20 -15.35 10.37
N GLY A 36 -5.27 -15.85 9.54
CA GLY A 36 -4.45 -15.03 8.65
C GLY A 36 -5.28 -14.33 7.57
N PHE A 37 -6.26 -15.03 7.00
CA PHE A 37 -7.17 -14.43 6.02
C PHE A 37 -8.02 -13.31 6.65
N GLY A 38 -8.61 -13.54 7.83
CA GLY A 38 -9.38 -12.51 8.55
C GLY A 38 -8.53 -11.27 8.85
N TYR A 39 -7.27 -11.46 9.27
CA TYR A 39 -6.34 -10.36 9.47
C TYR A 39 -6.08 -9.57 8.19
N ILE A 40 -5.88 -10.24 7.05
CA ILE A 40 -5.58 -9.59 5.75
C ILE A 40 -6.82 -8.89 5.18
N SER A 41 -7.96 -9.59 5.15
CA SER A 41 -9.17 -9.13 4.45
C SER A 41 -10.00 -8.14 5.26
N GLY A 42 -10.03 -8.26 6.59
CA GLY A 42 -10.93 -7.51 7.46
C GLY A 42 -10.73 -5.99 7.48
N GLY A 43 -11.79 -5.28 7.82
CA GLY A 43 -11.82 -3.85 8.13
C GLY A 43 -12.02 -3.58 9.62
N SER A 44 -12.31 -2.33 9.97
CA SER A 44 -12.59 -1.90 11.35
C SER A 44 -14.11 -1.90 11.61
N GLU A 45 -14.51 -2.32 12.81
CA GLU A 45 -15.90 -2.38 13.28
C GLU A 45 -16.81 -3.11 12.28
N ASP A 46 -17.95 -2.51 11.91
CA ASP A 46 -18.90 -3.02 10.92
C ASP A 46 -18.42 -2.84 9.45
N GLU A 47 -17.20 -2.39 9.23
CA GLU A 47 -16.59 -2.19 7.91
C GLU A 47 -17.28 -1.13 7.03
N TRP A 48 -17.95 -0.15 7.62
CA TRP A 48 -18.61 0.89 6.84
C TRP A 48 -17.59 1.66 5.97
N THR A 49 -16.49 2.18 6.54
CA THR A 49 -15.44 2.89 5.79
C THR A 49 -14.75 1.98 4.77
N PHE A 50 -14.56 0.69 5.09
CA PHE A 50 -14.04 -0.29 4.14
C PHE A 50 -14.92 -0.38 2.87
N ARG A 51 -16.26 -0.43 3.04
CA ARG A 51 -17.20 -0.43 1.90
C ARG A 51 -17.21 0.92 1.17
N GLN A 52 -17.13 2.05 1.91
CA GLN A 52 -17.06 3.39 1.29
C GLN A 52 -15.85 3.55 0.38
N ASN A 53 -14.72 2.94 0.67
CA ASN A 53 -13.55 2.95 -0.22
C ASN A 53 -13.86 2.42 -1.63
N ARG A 54 -14.80 1.49 -1.78
CA ARG A 54 -15.25 1.01 -3.10
C ARG A 54 -16.30 1.93 -3.71
N THR A 55 -17.25 2.39 -2.89
CA THR A 55 -18.36 3.25 -3.34
C THR A 55 -17.86 4.61 -3.81
N ALA A 56 -16.83 5.15 -3.17
CA ALA A 56 -16.25 6.47 -3.48
C ALA A 56 -15.88 6.62 -4.97
N PHE A 57 -15.33 5.57 -5.59
CA PHE A 57 -15.02 5.61 -7.03
C PHE A 57 -16.25 5.75 -7.94
N GLN A 58 -17.46 5.48 -7.45
CA GLN A 58 -18.69 5.64 -8.20
C GLN A 58 -19.13 7.12 -8.25
N HIS A 59 -18.59 7.99 -7.42
CA HIS A 59 -18.96 9.41 -7.33
C HIS A 59 -18.38 10.26 -8.48
N ARG A 60 -17.48 9.72 -9.28
CA ARG A 60 -16.85 10.41 -10.43
C ARG A 60 -16.92 9.55 -11.67
N GLN A 61 -17.04 10.18 -12.82
CA GLN A 61 -17.11 9.53 -14.13
C GLN A 61 -15.93 9.95 -15.01
N ILE A 62 -15.44 9.02 -15.81
CA ILE A 62 -14.43 9.28 -16.84
C ILE A 62 -15.14 9.79 -18.09
N ALA A 63 -14.68 10.91 -18.63
CA ALA A 63 -15.17 11.44 -19.90
C ALA A 63 -14.56 10.66 -21.07
N PRO A 64 -15.35 9.91 -21.87
CA PRO A 64 -14.81 9.21 -23.03
C PRO A 64 -14.46 10.22 -24.14
N LYS A 65 -13.40 9.91 -24.92
CA LYS A 65 -13.02 10.69 -26.09
C LYS A 65 -12.93 9.79 -27.33
N ALA A 66 -13.87 9.98 -28.25
CA ALA A 66 -13.83 9.33 -29.55
C ALA A 66 -12.84 10.03 -30.51
N LEU A 67 -12.36 9.32 -31.49
CA LEU A 67 -11.47 9.83 -32.54
C LEU A 67 -10.13 10.38 -32.01
N SER A 68 -9.65 9.85 -30.89
CA SER A 68 -8.39 10.30 -30.25
C SER A 68 -7.13 9.83 -30.98
N GLY A 69 -7.21 8.77 -31.80
CA GLY A 69 -6.09 8.22 -32.55
C GLY A 69 -5.03 7.52 -31.71
N ILE A 70 -5.33 7.17 -30.46
CA ILE A 70 -4.38 6.51 -29.54
C ILE A 70 -4.44 5.00 -29.76
N GLU A 71 -3.31 4.42 -30.20
CA GLU A 71 -3.18 2.97 -30.40
C GLU A 71 -2.60 2.28 -29.16
N LYS A 72 -1.57 2.86 -28.54
CA LYS A 72 -0.90 2.29 -27.37
C LYS A 72 -0.60 3.38 -26.34
N PRO A 73 -1.19 3.31 -25.16
CA PRO A 73 -0.85 4.17 -24.03
C PRO A 73 0.56 3.90 -23.48
N GLU A 74 1.12 4.86 -22.79
CA GLU A 74 2.41 4.80 -22.11
C GLU A 74 2.18 4.93 -20.60
N LEU A 75 2.47 3.86 -19.85
CA LEU A 75 2.22 3.80 -18.41
C LEU A 75 3.39 4.28 -17.56
N ASN A 76 4.57 4.50 -18.17
CA ASN A 76 5.76 4.91 -17.45
C ASN A 76 5.54 6.27 -16.75
N THR A 77 6.09 6.35 -15.55
CA THR A 77 6.05 7.53 -14.70
C THR A 77 7.31 7.62 -13.85
N GLU A 78 7.38 8.59 -12.95
CA GLU A 78 8.47 8.67 -11.97
C GLU A 78 7.98 9.17 -10.62
N ILE A 79 8.70 8.86 -9.55
CA ILE A 79 8.56 9.45 -8.22
C ILE A 79 9.93 9.66 -7.59
N PHE A 80 10.23 10.85 -7.08
CA PHE A 80 11.54 11.21 -6.52
C PHE A 80 12.71 10.94 -7.47
N GLY A 81 12.53 11.12 -8.78
CA GLY A 81 13.53 10.81 -9.81
C GLY A 81 13.74 9.31 -10.05
N ILE A 82 12.88 8.45 -9.51
CA ILE A 82 12.92 7.00 -9.72
C ILE A 82 12.00 6.66 -10.88
N PRO A 83 12.53 6.18 -12.03
CA PRO A 83 11.70 5.77 -13.16
C PRO A 83 10.93 4.48 -12.81
N LEU A 84 9.65 4.44 -13.19
CA LEU A 84 8.75 3.30 -13.01
C LEU A 84 8.06 2.97 -14.33
N ASN A 85 7.84 1.70 -14.61
CA ASN A 85 7.13 1.26 -15.81
C ASN A 85 5.60 1.33 -15.67
N THR A 86 5.10 1.51 -14.44
CA THR A 86 3.68 1.58 -14.11
C THR A 86 3.44 2.64 -13.05
N PRO A 87 2.29 3.35 -13.07
CA PRO A 87 1.91 4.27 -11.99
C PRO A 87 1.38 3.54 -10.75
N VAL A 88 1.46 2.21 -10.73
CA VAL A 88 0.92 1.38 -9.65
C VAL A 88 2.05 0.78 -8.82
N MET A 89 1.96 0.90 -7.49
CA MET A 89 2.91 0.34 -6.54
C MET A 89 2.25 -0.62 -5.55
N MET A 90 3.07 -1.37 -4.80
CA MET A 90 2.62 -2.11 -3.63
C MET A 90 2.52 -1.19 -2.42
N ALA A 91 1.32 -1.10 -1.82
CA ALA A 91 1.13 -0.45 -0.53
C ALA A 91 1.83 -1.22 0.60
N PRO A 92 2.30 -0.56 1.67
CA PRO A 92 2.88 -1.26 2.79
C PRO A 92 1.85 -2.19 3.44
N ALA A 93 2.14 -3.49 3.42
CA ALA A 93 1.32 -4.52 4.04
C ALA A 93 2.18 -5.41 4.94
N ALA A 94 1.70 -5.62 6.16
CA ALA A 94 2.38 -6.40 7.18
C ALA A 94 2.27 -7.91 6.95
N ALA A 95 3.23 -8.65 7.52
CA ALA A 95 3.15 -10.10 7.75
C ALA A 95 2.74 -10.91 6.50
N GLN A 96 3.37 -10.65 5.36
CA GLN A 96 3.03 -11.33 4.09
C GLN A 96 3.34 -12.84 4.14
N GLY A 97 4.14 -13.30 5.11
CA GLY A 97 4.29 -14.70 5.45
C GLY A 97 2.98 -15.41 5.81
N LEU A 98 1.94 -14.68 6.23
CA LEU A 98 0.60 -15.24 6.41
C LEU A 98 -0.02 -15.76 5.10
N ALA A 99 0.35 -15.18 3.98
CA ALA A 99 -0.16 -15.56 2.66
C ALA A 99 0.74 -16.56 1.93
N HIS A 100 2.07 -16.44 2.07
CA HIS A 100 3.02 -17.23 1.29
C HIS A 100 4.35 -17.43 2.03
N SER A 101 4.97 -18.60 1.87
CA SER A 101 6.21 -18.97 2.58
C SER A 101 7.42 -18.06 2.28
N GLN A 102 7.45 -17.42 1.11
CA GLN A 102 8.49 -16.45 0.76
C GLN A 102 8.12 -15.02 1.17
N GLY A 103 6.84 -14.74 1.45
CA GLY A 103 6.37 -13.43 1.93
C GLY A 103 6.85 -12.27 1.05
N GLU A 104 7.44 -11.27 1.67
CA GLU A 104 7.89 -10.04 1.05
C GLU A 104 8.98 -10.25 -0.03
N LYS A 105 9.73 -11.37 0.00
CA LYS A 105 10.71 -11.70 -1.06
C LYS A 105 10.03 -11.90 -2.40
N ASP A 106 8.94 -12.66 -2.42
CA ASP A 106 8.24 -12.92 -3.68
C ASP A 106 7.46 -11.71 -4.15
N THR A 107 6.96 -10.88 -3.23
CA THR A 107 6.39 -9.57 -3.60
C THR A 107 7.44 -8.68 -4.27
N ALA A 108 8.64 -8.61 -3.73
CA ALA A 108 9.74 -7.84 -4.31
C ALA A 108 10.14 -8.36 -5.71
N ARG A 109 10.25 -9.69 -5.89
CA ARG A 109 10.53 -10.32 -7.19
C ARG A 109 9.44 -10.03 -8.23
N GLY A 110 8.19 -10.18 -7.83
CA GLY A 110 7.04 -9.93 -8.72
C GLY A 110 6.97 -8.48 -9.19
N LEU A 111 7.26 -7.52 -8.31
CA LEU A 111 7.35 -6.10 -8.64
C LEU A 111 8.56 -5.77 -9.51
N ALA A 112 9.72 -6.35 -9.23
CA ALA A 112 10.90 -6.21 -10.07
C ALA A 112 10.63 -6.64 -11.52
N ALA A 113 9.88 -7.73 -11.71
CA ALA A 113 9.52 -8.25 -13.03
C ALA A 113 8.68 -7.29 -13.88
N VAL A 114 7.92 -6.39 -13.25
CA VAL A 114 7.10 -5.37 -13.94
C VAL A 114 7.72 -3.96 -13.90
N GLY A 115 8.89 -3.79 -13.28
CA GLY A 115 9.51 -2.47 -13.10
C GLY A 115 8.70 -1.56 -12.18
N GLY A 116 8.04 -2.16 -11.17
CA GLY A 116 7.22 -1.48 -10.17
C GLY A 116 7.98 -1.12 -8.90
N LEU A 117 7.29 -0.51 -7.95
CA LEU A 117 7.79 -0.02 -6.67
C LEU A 117 7.12 -0.76 -5.51
N MET A 118 7.91 -1.21 -4.53
CA MET A 118 7.43 -1.82 -3.29
C MET A 118 7.56 -0.86 -2.11
N ALA A 119 6.54 -0.82 -1.24
CA ALA A 119 6.68 -0.30 0.12
C ALA A 119 6.65 -1.46 1.11
N GLN A 120 7.75 -1.68 1.84
CA GLN A 120 7.85 -2.71 2.88
C GLN A 120 7.41 -2.17 4.24
N SER A 121 6.63 -2.95 4.97
CA SER A 121 6.15 -2.59 6.32
C SER A 121 7.19 -2.83 7.41
N THR A 122 7.12 -2.06 8.50
CA THR A 122 7.81 -2.38 9.78
C THR A 122 7.50 -3.80 10.25
N TYR A 123 6.26 -4.23 10.10
CA TYR A 123 5.78 -5.53 10.59
C TYR A 123 5.86 -6.64 9.53
N SER A 124 6.94 -6.64 8.74
CA SER A 124 7.19 -7.64 7.71
C SER A 124 7.67 -8.98 8.28
N SER A 125 7.28 -10.07 7.64
CA SER A 125 7.78 -11.42 7.93
C SER A 125 9.24 -11.63 7.51
N VAL A 126 9.71 -10.81 6.55
CA VAL A 126 11.07 -10.86 5.98
C VAL A 126 11.81 -9.56 6.32
N SER A 127 13.11 -9.63 6.57
CA SER A 127 13.94 -8.46 6.87
C SER A 127 14.01 -7.46 5.71
N ILE A 128 14.29 -6.19 6.02
CA ILE A 128 14.46 -5.13 5.02
C ILE A 128 15.55 -5.53 4.02
N ALA A 129 16.68 -6.03 4.52
CA ALA A 129 17.82 -6.43 3.70
C ALA A 129 17.50 -7.60 2.76
N ASP A 130 16.82 -8.64 3.27
CA ASP A 130 16.46 -9.81 2.46
C ASP A 130 15.41 -9.49 1.39
N THR A 131 14.47 -8.59 1.70
CA THR A 131 13.46 -8.13 0.73
C THR A 131 14.13 -7.32 -0.37
N ALA A 132 15.01 -6.39 -0.03
CA ALA A 132 15.79 -5.61 -1.00
C ALA A 132 16.66 -6.48 -1.89
N ALA A 133 17.35 -7.47 -1.30
CA ALA A 133 18.16 -8.42 -2.06
C ALA A 133 17.31 -9.25 -3.05
N ALA A 134 16.10 -9.67 -2.63
CA ALA A 134 15.19 -10.42 -3.50
C ALA A 134 14.66 -9.60 -4.68
N GLY A 135 14.54 -8.28 -4.54
CA GLY A 135 14.14 -7.35 -5.60
C GLY A 135 15.22 -7.04 -6.63
N GLU A 136 16.44 -7.55 -6.48
CA GLU A 136 17.55 -7.42 -7.45
C GLU A 136 17.80 -5.98 -7.95
N GLY A 137 17.68 -4.99 -7.05
CA GLY A 137 17.88 -3.57 -7.35
C GLY A 137 16.63 -2.80 -7.74
N ALA A 138 15.46 -3.43 -7.76
CA ALA A 138 14.19 -2.74 -7.89
C ALA A 138 14.01 -1.72 -6.75
N PRO A 139 13.38 -0.56 -7.00
CA PRO A 139 13.22 0.47 -5.99
C PRO A 139 12.30 -0.01 -4.86
N GLN A 140 12.68 0.35 -3.62
CA GLN A 140 11.94 0.01 -2.42
C GLN A 140 11.80 1.24 -1.52
N PHE A 141 10.63 1.43 -0.93
CA PHE A 141 10.37 2.31 0.20
C PHE A 141 10.24 1.49 1.49
N PHE A 142 10.54 2.09 2.61
CA PHE A 142 10.34 1.46 3.93
C PHE A 142 9.27 2.23 4.71
N GLN A 143 8.23 1.53 5.15
CA GLN A 143 7.18 2.12 5.98
C GLN A 143 7.49 1.90 7.46
N LEU A 144 7.51 2.99 8.22
CA LEU A 144 7.77 3.05 9.64
C LEU A 144 6.46 3.24 10.42
N TYR A 145 6.16 2.29 11.32
CA TYR A 145 5.38 2.56 12.52
C TYR A 145 6.35 3.01 13.58
N MET A 146 6.31 4.28 13.95
CA MET A 146 7.24 4.82 14.92
C MET A 146 6.99 4.19 16.29
N SER A 147 8.04 3.63 16.91
CA SER A 147 8.03 3.10 18.28
C SER A 147 8.23 4.22 19.29
N LYS A 148 7.75 3.99 20.53
CA LYS A 148 8.09 4.82 21.70
C LYS A 148 9.59 4.81 22.00
N ASP A 149 10.27 3.70 21.70
CA ASP A 149 11.73 3.56 21.80
C ASP A 149 12.41 4.10 20.54
N TRP A 150 13.04 5.26 20.68
CA TRP A 150 13.74 5.89 19.55
C TRP A 150 14.96 5.08 19.09
N ASN A 151 15.68 4.41 19.97
CA ASN A 151 16.84 3.58 19.58
C ASN A 151 16.41 2.43 18.66
N PHE A 152 15.20 1.89 18.89
CA PHE A 152 14.63 0.90 17.99
C PHE A 152 14.30 1.50 16.62
N ASN A 153 13.71 2.71 16.58
CA ASN A 153 13.49 3.41 15.31
C ASN A 153 14.80 3.65 14.55
N GLU A 154 15.86 4.11 15.23
CA GLU A 154 17.18 4.28 14.62
C GLU A 154 17.70 2.97 14.03
N SER A 155 17.55 1.86 14.74
CA SER A 155 18.00 0.56 14.23
C SER A 155 17.32 0.14 12.93
N LEU A 156 16.00 0.39 12.81
CA LEU A 156 15.23 0.12 11.60
C LEU A 156 15.60 1.07 10.46
N LEU A 157 15.75 2.35 10.77
CA LEU A 157 16.15 3.36 9.79
C LEU A 157 17.58 3.11 9.26
N ASP A 158 18.50 2.65 10.10
CA ASP A 158 19.83 2.25 9.68
C ASP A 158 19.83 1.02 8.76
N GLU A 159 18.98 0.03 9.05
CA GLU A 159 18.77 -1.12 8.16
C GLU A 159 18.19 -0.69 6.82
N ALA A 160 17.21 0.20 6.83
CA ALA A 160 16.62 0.77 5.63
C ALA A 160 17.66 1.51 4.78
N LYS A 161 18.52 2.33 5.40
CA LYS A 161 19.63 3.01 4.72
C LYS A 161 20.64 2.01 4.12
N LYS A 162 21.04 0.99 4.88
CA LYS A 162 21.97 -0.07 4.40
C LYS A 162 21.40 -0.87 3.23
N ALA A 163 20.07 -1.06 3.22
CA ALA A 163 19.35 -1.72 2.13
C ALA A 163 19.10 -0.79 0.93
N HIS A 164 19.55 0.47 0.98
CA HIS A 164 19.41 1.47 -0.08
C HIS A 164 17.95 1.80 -0.44
N VAL A 165 17.04 1.74 0.53
CA VAL A 165 15.66 2.20 0.30
C VAL A 165 15.65 3.67 -0.14
N LYS A 166 14.65 4.04 -0.94
CA LYS A 166 14.62 5.35 -1.61
C LYS A 166 13.83 6.41 -0.85
N ALA A 167 12.94 5.99 0.05
CA ALA A 167 12.16 6.88 0.90
C ALA A 167 11.67 6.16 2.16
N ILE A 168 11.32 6.93 3.19
CA ILE A 168 10.66 6.46 4.40
C ILE A 168 9.19 6.89 4.35
N ILE A 169 8.27 5.96 4.60
CA ILE A 169 6.84 6.24 4.75
C ILE A 169 6.50 6.24 6.24
N LEU A 170 6.29 7.40 6.83
CA LEU A 170 5.82 7.50 8.21
C LEU A 170 4.30 7.37 8.25
N THR A 171 3.80 6.32 8.92
CA THR A 171 2.36 6.10 9.09
C THR A 171 1.84 6.81 10.32
N VAL A 172 0.82 7.68 10.15
CA VAL A 172 0.29 8.54 11.23
C VAL A 172 -1.16 8.25 11.59
N ASP A 173 -1.86 7.42 10.82
CA ASP A 173 -3.27 7.02 11.04
C ASP A 173 -3.43 5.75 11.89
N ALA A 174 -2.35 5.20 12.43
CA ALA A 174 -2.32 3.93 13.14
C ALA A 174 -1.53 4.04 14.46
N THR A 175 -1.83 5.08 15.23
CA THR A 175 -1.26 5.30 16.57
C THR A 175 -1.84 4.37 17.64
N VAL A 176 -3.00 3.80 17.35
CA VAL A 176 -3.66 2.70 18.08
C VAL A 176 -4.19 1.72 17.06
N ASP A 177 -4.49 0.50 17.47
CA ASP A 177 -5.16 -0.47 16.62
C ASP A 177 -6.63 -0.08 16.37
N GLY A 178 -7.09 -0.27 15.13
CA GLY A 178 -8.51 -0.20 14.81
C GLY A 178 -9.26 -1.39 15.43
N TYR A 179 -10.52 -1.21 15.80
CA TYR A 179 -11.35 -2.27 16.36
C TYR A 179 -11.75 -3.29 15.28
N ARG A 180 -10.94 -4.34 15.11
CA ARG A 180 -11.09 -5.32 14.04
C ARG A 180 -11.85 -6.54 14.53
N GLU A 181 -13.16 -6.58 14.25
CA GLU A 181 -14.05 -7.66 14.72
C GLU A 181 -13.63 -9.04 14.20
N ALA A 182 -13.08 -9.13 12.99
CA ALA A 182 -12.58 -10.39 12.44
C ALA A 182 -11.41 -10.96 13.27
N ASP A 183 -10.46 -10.11 13.67
CA ASP A 183 -9.31 -10.52 14.50
C ASP A 183 -9.76 -10.96 15.88
N ILE A 184 -10.69 -10.21 16.50
CA ILE A 184 -11.26 -10.52 17.82
C ILE A 184 -12.03 -11.86 17.77
N LYS A 185 -12.90 -12.03 16.78
CA LYS A 185 -13.69 -13.26 16.57
C LYS A 185 -12.81 -14.49 16.37
N ASN A 186 -11.74 -14.34 15.60
CA ASN A 186 -10.79 -15.41 15.32
C ASN A 186 -9.77 -15.62 16.45
N LYS A 187 -9.76 -14.76 17.49
CA LYS A 187 -8.72 -14.72 18.53
C LYS A 187 -7.33 -14.70 17.89
N PHE A 188 -7.19 -13.87 16.87
CA PHE A 188 -5.98 -13.85 16.05
C PHE A 188 -4.76 -13.41 16.86
N ALA A 189 -3.72 -14.23 16.77
CA ALA A 189 -2.36 -13.88 17.19
C ALA A 189 -1.41 -14.26 16.04
N PHE A 190 -0.36 -13.48 15.85
CA PHE A 190 0.58 -13.71 14.75
C PHE A 190 1.27 -15.08 14.93
N PRO A 191 1.05 -16.04 14.02
CA PRO A 191 1.63 -17.39 14.15
C PRO A 191 3.11 -17.42 13.77
N LEU A 192 3.59 -16.37 13.08
CA LEU A 192 4.93 -16.27 12.53
C LEU A 192 5.64 -15.03 13.09
N PRO A 193 6.98 -15.08 13.26
CA PRO A 193 7.75 -13.92 13.68
C PRO A 193 7.74 -12.82 12.60
N MET A 194 7.92 -11.58 13.06
CA MET A 194 8.17 -10.42 12.21
C MET A 194 9.66 -10.09 12.25
N ALA A 195 10.34 -10.30 11.12
CA ALA A 195 11.80 -10.26 11.06
C ALA A 195 12.39 -8.91 11.53
N ASN A 196 11.72 -7.79 11.26
CA ASN A 196 12.18 -6.48 11.67
C ASN A 196 12.01 -6.22 13.18
N LEU A 197 11.20 -7.00 13.90
CA LEU A 197 11.02 -6.88 15.35
C LEU A 197 12.02 -7.72 16.16
N THR A 198 12.86 -8.53 15.56
CA THR A 198 13.79 -9.44 16.25
C THR A 198 14.77 -8.72 17.18
N LYS A 199 15.04 -7.43 16.94
CA LYS A 199 15.88 -6.58 17.80
C LYS A 199 15.09 -5.81 18.84
N PHE A 200 13.78 -5.95 18.86
CA PHE A 200 12.92 -5.25 19.80
C PHE A 200 12.91 -5.95 21.16
N SER A 201 12.99 -5.19 22.25
CA SER A 201 13.06 -5.74 23.61
C SER A 201 11.86 -6.57 24.00
N GLU A 202 10.70 -6.34 23.34
CA GLU A 202 9.44 -7.02 23.60
C GLU A 202 9.24 -8.29 22.76
N GLY A 203 10.23 -8.66 21.92
CA GLY A 203 10.21 -9.87 21.09
C GLY A 203 9.71 -9.62 19.67
N ASP A 204 9.74 -10.67 18.84
CA ASP A 204 9.50 -10.65 17.39
C ASP A 204 8.02 -10.64 16.97
N GLY A 205 7.10 -10.52 17.90
CA GLY A 205 5.65 -10.47 17.64
C GLY A 205 4.97 -11.82 17.51
N GLN A 206 5.69 -12.96 17.45
CA GLN A 206 5.07 -14.27 17.40
C GLN A 206 4.26 -14.55 18.67
N GLY A 207 3.03 -15.04 18.49
CA GLY A 207 2.08 -15.33 19.58
C GLY A 207 1.35 -14.11 20.12
N LYS A 208 1.66 -12.90 19.65
CA LYS A 208 1.00 -11.64 20.06
C LYS A 208 -0.21 -11.32 19.20
N GLY A 209 -1.23 -10.74 19.83
CA GLY A 209 -2.36 -10.10 19.15
C GLY A 209 -1.99 -8.73 18.61
N ILE A 210 -2.87 -8.15 17.80
CA ILE A 210 -2.62 -6.84 17.19
C ILE A 210 -2.50 -5.72 18.24
N GLU A 211 -3.31 -5.75 19.29
CA GLU A 211 -3.26 -4.79 20.40
C GLU A 211 -1.88 -4.78 21.08
N GLU A 212 -1.31 -5.97 21.33
CA GLU A 212 0.01 -6.11 21.95
C GLU A 212 1.13 -5.57 21.05
N ILE A 213 1.01 -5.76 19.70
CA ILE A 213 1.96 -5.19 18.74
C ILE A 213 1.91 -3.66 18.77
N TYR A 214 0.70 -3.06 18.79
CA TYR A 214 0.53 -1.62 18.83
C TYR A 214 0.84 -0.98 20.20
N ALA A 215 0.92 -1.77 21.28
CA ALA A 215 1.26 -1.25 22.60
C ALA A 215 2.63 -0.54 22.65
N SER A 216 3.57 -0.93 21.79
CA SER A 216 4.89 -0.31 21.65
C SER A 216 4.94 0.87 20.67
N ALA A 217 3.89 1.09 19.87
CA ALA A 217 3.83 2.19 18.92
C ALA A 217 3.72 3.54 19.62
N ALA A 218 4.34 4.58 19.04
CA ALA A 218 4.18 5.94 19.49
C ALA A 218 2.76 6.43 19.20
N GLN A 219 2.04 6.84 20.24
CA GLN A 219 0.67 7.35 20.13
C GLN A 219 0.61 8.87 19.93
N ASN A 220 1.73 9.57 20.12
CA ASN A 220 1.83 11.02 20.10
C ASN A 220 2.75 11.50 18.95
N ILE A 221 2.59 10.94 17.76
CA ILE A 221 3.35 11.38 16.57
C ILE A 221 3.03 12.84 16.28
N ARG A 222 4.06 13.64 16.07
CA ARG A 222 3.98 15.09 15.87
C ARG A 222 4.68 15.53 14.59
N PRO A 223 4.42 16.75 14.09
CA PRO A 223 5.12 17.31 12.94
C PRO A 223 6.66 17.25 13.06
N GLU A 224 7.21 17.46 14.26
CA GLU A 224 8.65 17.42 14.51
C GLU A 224 9.29 16.06 14.22
N ASP A 225 8.50 14.97 14.33
CA ASP A 225 8.98 13.62 14.05
C ASP A 225 9.27 13.41 12.55
N VAL A 226 8.53 14.07 11.66
CA VAL A 226 8.78 14.07 10.22
C VAL A 226 10.17 14.60 9.94
N LYS A 227 10.48 15.79 10.49
CA LYS A 227 11.81 16.42 10.34
C LYS A 227 12.90 15.57 10.99
N ARG A 228 12.66 15.01 12.18
CA ARG A 228 13.63 14.16 12.89
C ARG A 228 14.03 12.94 12.06
N ILE A 229 13.06 12.27 11.41
CA ILE A 229 13.32 11.12 10.54
C ILE A 229 14.08 11.56 9.27
N ALA A 230 13.69 12.68 8.66
CA ALA A 230 14.36 13.21 7.49
C ALA A 230 15.81 13.60 7.78
N ASP A 231 16.05 14.30 8.89
CA ASP A 231 17.40 14.71 9.33
C ASP A 231 18.28 13.48 9.65
N TYR A 232 17.71 12.45 10.26
CA TYR A 232 18.45 11.22 10.61
C TYR A 232 18.80 10.39 9.37
N THR A 233 17.84 10.20 8.48
CA THR A 233 18.01 9.31 7.34
C THR A 233 18.66 9.97 6.13
N GLN A 234 18.47 11.29 5.95
CA GLN A 234 18.76 12.04 4.73
C GLN A 234 17.99 11.49 3.51
N LEU A 235 16.83 10.87 3.75
CA LEU A 235 15.93 10.34 2.73
C LEU A 235 14.62 11.14 2.69
N PRO A 236 13.91 11.15 1.56
CA PRO A 236 12.56 11.69 1.50
C PRO A 236 11.65 11.00 2.54
N VAL A 237 10.88 11.78 3.29
CA VAL A 237 9.85 11.26 4.21
C VAL A 237 8.47 11.54 3.62
N ILE A 238 7.67 10.48 3.46
CA ILE A 238 6.30 10.51 2.98
C ILE A 238 5.39 10.29 4.18
N VAL A 239 4.41 11.17 4.40
CA VAL A 239 3.47 11.01 5.52
C VAL A 239 2.21 10.31 5.03
N LYS A 240 1.98 9.07 5.56
CA LYS A 240 0.86 8.20 5.19
C LYS A 240 -0.24 8.23 6.24
N GLY A 241 -1.50 8.26 5.75
CA GLY A 241 -2.70 8.31 6.59
C GLY A 241 -3.37 9.66 6.56
N ILE A 242 -3.07 10.46 5.54
CA ILE A 242 -3.62 11.81 5.36
C ILE A 242 -4.99 11.70 4.69
N GLN A 243 -6.00 12.35 5.31
CA GLN A 243 -7.38 12.36 4.83
C GLN A 243 -8.02 13.75 4.84
N THR A 244 -7.27 14.79 5.20
CA THR A 244 -7.74 16.18 5.18
C THR A 244 -6.70 17.10 4.51
N PRO A 245 -7.14 18.18 3.84
CA PRO A 245 -6.25 19.21 3.31
C PRO A 245 -5.36 19.84 4.39
N GLU A 246 -5.91 20.08 5.57
CA GLU A 246 -5.19 20.70 6.68
C GLU A 246 -4.02 19.84 7.16
N ASP A 247 -4.22 18.51 7.25
CA ASP A 247 -3.15 17.59 7.66
C ASP A 247 -2.09 17.44 6.57
N ALA A 248 -2.48 17.52 5.29
CA ALA A 248 -1.53 17.52 4.18
C ALA A 248 -0.60 18.74 4.26
N ILE A 249 -1.15 19.93 4.45
CA ILE A 249 -0.34 21.16 4.60
C ILE A 249 0.53 21.11 5.85
N ARG A 250 -0.03 20.65 6.99
CA ARG A 250 0.74 20.45 8.22
C ARG A 250 1.93 19.51 8.03
N ALA A 251 1.76 18.43 7.26
CA ALA A 251 2.84 17.49 6.95
C ALA A 251 3.90 18.14 6.06
N ILE A 252 3.50 18.91 5.03
CA ILE A 252 4.43 19.65 4.16
C ILE A 252 5.23 20.69 4.97
N ASP A 253 4.57 21.46 5.82
CA ASP A 253 5.20 22.46 6.70
C ASP A 253 6.20 21.80 7.67
N ALA A 254 5.97 20.54 8.05
CA ALA A 254 6.88 19.75 8.86
C ALA A 254 8.07 19.18 8.06
N GLY A 255 8.12 19.36 6.74
CA GLY A 255 9.20 18.89 5.87
C GLY A 255 8.92 17.54 5.20
N ALA A 256 7.67 17.12 5.11
CA ALA A 256 7.31 15.94 4.31
C ALA A 256 7.67 16.17 2.84
N ALA A 257 8.37 15.20 2.25
CA ALA A 257 8.71 15.19 0.83
C ALA A 257 7.60 14.61 -0.05
N GLY A 258 6.57 14.00 0.54
CA GLY A 258 5.40 13.45 -0.15
C GLY A 258 4.23 13.25 0.80
N ILE A 259 3.02 13.25 0.23
CA ILE A 259 1.77 12.96 0.93
C ILE A 259 1.24 11.61 0.48
N TYR A 260 0.77 10.80 1.42
CA TYR A 260 0.14 9.53 1.10
C TYR A 260 -1.31 9.54 1.62
N VAL A 261 -2.24 9.78 0.70
CA VAL A 261 -3.68 9.80 0.97
C VAL A 261 -4.17 8.37 1.17
N SER A 262 -4.63 8.07 2.38
CA SER A 262 -4.99 6.71 2.80
C SER A 262 -5.86 6.75 4.05
N ASN A 263 -6.86 5.87 4.14
CA ASN A 263 -7.56 5.53 5.37
C ASN A 263 -7.22 4.11 5.86
N HIS A 264 -5.98 3.65 5.53
CA HIS A 264 -5.50 2.32 5.91
C HIS A 264 -6.35 1.17 5.35
N GLY A 265 -7.03 1.39 4.22
CA GLY A 265 -7.93 0.40 3.64
C GLY A 265 -9.18 0.13 4.49
N GLY A 266 -9.63 1.11 5.29
CA GLY A 266 -10.78 0.98 6.18
C GLY A 266 -10.50 0.13 7.43
N ARG A 267 -9.24 0.04 7.86
CA ARG A 267 -8.80 -0.83 8.99
C ARG A 267 -8.61 -0.08 10.30
N GLN A 268 -8.69 1.25 10.29
CA GLN A 268 -8.45 2.12 11.44
C GLN A 268 -9.75 2.84 11.83
N LEU A 269 -9.90 4.12 11.60
CA LEU A 269 -11.11 4.85 11.91
C LEU A 269 -12.27 4.36 11.03
N ASN A 270 -13.33 3.83 11.65
CA ASN A 270 -14.60 3.58 10.97
C ASN A 270 -15.51 4.83 11.05
N GLY A 271 -16.41 5.00 10.11
CA GLY A 271 -17.25 6.22 9.99
C GLY A 271 -16.56 7.39 9.25
N GLY A 272 -15.30 7.23 8.85
CA GLY A 272 -14.58 8.21 8.02
C GLY A 272 -14.89 8.07 6.53
N PRO A 273 -14.55 9.07 5.68
CA PRO A 273 -14.82 9.04 4.24
C PRO A 273 -14.02 7.94 3.52
N GLY A 274 -14.47 7.55 2.32
CA GLY A 274 -13.64 6.82 1.38
C GLY A 274 -12.46 7.69 0.95
N SER A 275 -11.23 7.10 0.88
CA SER A 275 -10.03 7.89 0.55
C SER A 275 -10.13 8.64 -0.77
N PHE A 276 -10.85 8.08 -1.76
CA PHE A 276 -11.03 8.73 -3.05
C PHE A 276 -11.86 10.02 -2.98
N ASP A 277 -12.83 10.09 -2.05
CA ASP A 277 -13.68 11.27 -1.89
C ASP A 277 -12.92 12.51 -1.41
N VAL A 278 -11.80 12.34 -0.71
CA VAL A 278 -10.99 13.44 -0.16
C VAL A 278 -9.76 13.77 -1.02
N LEU A 279 -9.44 12.94 -2.02
CA LEU A 279 -8.20 13.05 -2.79
C LEU A 279 -8.10 14.37 -3.56
N GLU A 280 -9.15 14.79 -4.25
CA GLU A 280 -9.16 16.00 -5.09
C GLU A 280 -8.94 17.28 -4.27
N ASP A 281 -9.57 17.37 -3.09
CA ASP A 281 -9.43 18.51 -2.19
C ASP A 281 -8.01 18.58 -1.60
N ILE A 282 -7.45 17.41 -1.23
CA ILE A 282 -6.07 17.31 -0.77
C ILE A 282 -5.11 17.70 -1.89
N ALA A 283 -5.27 17.15 -3.09
CA ALA A 283 -4.41 17.46 -4.23
C ALA A 283 -4.44 18.95 -4.60
N THR A 284 -5.63 19.58 -4.54
CA THR A 284 -5.80 21.02 -4.75
C THR A 284 -5.01 21.81 -3.72
N SER A 285 -5.08 21.42 -2.44
CA SER A 285 -4.37 22.14 -1.36
C SER A 285 -2.86 21.91 -1.42
N VAL A 286 -2.41 20.69 -1.73
CA VAL A 286 -0.97 20.38 -1.94
C VAL A 286 -0.42 21.15 -3.13
N ASN A 287 -1.22 21.42 -4.14
CA ASN A 287 -0.88 22.27 -5.31
C ASN A 287 0.47 21.89 -5.94
N LYS A 288 0.71 20.60 -6.14
CA LYS A 288 1.95 20.07 -6.75
C LYS A 288 3.26 20.41 -6.01
N GLN A 289 3.20 20.84 -4.74
CA GLN A 289 4.40 21.11 -3.94
C GLN A 289 5.22 19.85 -3.67
N VAL A 290 4.55 18.73 -3.48
CA VAL A 290 5.13 17.39 -3.27
C VAL A 290 4.28 16.35 -4.00
N PRO A 291 4.85 15.18 -4.36
CA PRO A 291 4.07 14.09 -4.96
C PRO A 291 3.04 13.51 -3.99
N ILE A 292 1.93 13.00 -4.56
CA ILE A 292 0.84 12.36 -3.84
C ILE A 292 0.78 10.89 -4.22
N ILE A 293 0.89 10.01 -3.22
CA ILE A 293 0.55 8.60 -3.33
C ILE A 293 -0.87 8.40 -2.79
N PHE A 294 -1.62 7.51 -3.42
CA PHE A 294 -3.01 7.23 -3.04
C PHE A 294 -3.26 5.73 -2.90
N ASP A 295 -3.97 5.31 -1.85
CA ASP A 295 -4.51 3.95 -1.75
C ASP A 295 -5.94 3.93 -1.17
N SER A 296 -6.40 2.75 -0.91
CA SER A 296 -7.69 2.35 -0.35
C SER A 296 -8.79 2.16 -1.39
N GLY A 297 -9.18 0.92 -1.52
CA GLY A 297 -10.33 0.52 -2.34
C GLY A 297 -10.04 0.25 -3.82
N VAL A 298 -8.85 0.49 -4.33
CA VAL A 298 -8.50 0.26 -5.75
C VAL A 298 -8.62 -1.21 -6.13
N ARG A 299 -9.36 -1.51 -7.20
CA ARG A 299 -9.57 -2.85 -7.74
C ARG A 299 -9.56 -2.92 -9.27
N ARG A 300 -9.69 -1.78 -9.97
CA ARG A 300 -9.83 -1.70 -11.44
C ARG A 300 -8.87 -0.69 -12.02
N GLY A 301 -8.48 -0.88 -13.29
CA GLY A 301 -7.73 0.14 -14.03
C GLY A 301 -8.46 1.48 -14.12
N SER A 302 -9.79 1.46 -14.13
CA SER A 302 -10.60 2.68 -14.04
C SER A 302 -10.50 3.40 -12.68
N ASP A 303 -10.27 2.67 -11.58
CA ASP A 303 -10.03 3.29 -10.27
C ASP A 303 -8.66 3.98 -10.27
N VAL A 304 -7.64 3.32 -10.86
CA VAL A 304 -6.30 3.92 -11.06
C VAL A 304 -6.40 5.20 -11.89
N PHE A 305 -7.08 5.14 -13.03
CA PHE A 305 -7.29 6.31 -13.87
C PHE A 305 -7.93 7.47 -13.10
N LYS A 306 -9.01 7.20 -12.35
CA LYS A 306 -9.73 8.21 -11.56
C LYS A 306 -8.83 8.82 -10.48
N ALA A 307 -8.04 8.01 -9.78
CA ALA A 307 -7.12 8.51 -8.77
C ALA A 307 -6.03 9.43 -9.37
N LEU A 308 -5.44 9.05 -10.50
CA LEU A 308 -4.46 9.87 -11.22
C LEU A 308 -5.08 11.19 -11.73
N ALA A 309 -6.30 11.12 -12.30
CA ALA A 309 -7.05 12.29 -12.75
C ALA A 309 -7.47 13.23 -11.61
N SER A 310 -7.59 12.71 -10.38
CA SER A 310 -7.91 13.48 -9.18
C SER A 310 -6.66 14.01 -8.44
N GLY A 311 -5.47 13.82 -9.02
CA GLY A 311 -4.23 14.43 -8.53
C GLY A 311 -3.26 13.51 -7.82
N ALA A 312 -3.48 12.21 -7.80
CA ALA A 312 -2.44 11.26 -7.39
C ALA A 312 -1.32 11.18 -8.44
N ASP A 313 -0.08 11.01 -8.00
CA ASP A 313 1.07 10.72 -8.86
C ASP A 313 1.30 9.21 -8.99
N ILE A 314 1.08 8.48 -7.91
CA ILE A 314 1.19 7.03 -7.81
C ILE A 314 -0.04 6.47 -7.08
N VAL A 315 -0.51 5.31 -7.54
CA VAL A 315 -1.63 4.58 -6.94
C VAL A 315 -1.11 3.28 -6.32
N ALA A 316 -1.52 2.95 -5.10
CA ALA A 316 -1.02 1.76 -4.44
C ALA A 316 -2.10 0.69 -4.23
N LEU A 317 -1.70 -0.56 -4.40
CA LEU A 317 -2.51 -1.75 -4.15
C LEU A 317 -2.04 -2.45 -2.87
N GLY A 318 -2.97 -2.80 -1.98
CA GLY A 318 -2.71 -3.63 -0.79
C GLY A 318 -3.21 -5.07 -0.97
N ARG A 319 -4.40 -5.37 -0.46
CA ARG A 319 -5.00 -6.72 -0.42
C ARG A 319 -4.91 -7.51 -1.74
N PRO A 320 -5.20 -6.95 -2.92
CA PRO A 320 -5.10 -7.72 -4.17
C PRO A 320 -3.72 -8.31 -4.42
N VAL A 321 -2.64 -7.60 -4.03
CA VAL A 321 -1.26 -8.09 -4.17
C VAL A 321 -1.01 -9.26 -3.23
N ILE A 322 -1.51 -9.19 -1.99
CA ILE A 322 -1.39 -10.30 -1.02
C ILE A 322 -2.18 -11.53 -1.47
N TYR A 323 -3.35 -11.33 -2.08
CA TYR A 323 -4.11 -12.44 -2.67
C TYR A 323 -3.38 -13.07 -3.86
N GLY A 324 -2.79 -12.23 -4.74
CA GLY A 324 -1.94 -12.71 -5.83
C GLY A 324 -0.73 -13.50 -5.32
N LEU A 325 -0.07 -13.00 -4.27
CA LEU A 325 1.03 -13.68 -3.59
C LEU A 325 0.62 -15.06 -3.06
N ALA A 326 -0.52 -15.17 -2.37
CA ALA A 326 -1.03 -16.45 -1.87
C ALA A 326 -1.31 -17.46 -2.99
N LEU A 327 -1.81 -16.97 -4.12
CA LEU A 327 -2.26 -17.79 -5.24
C LEU A 327 -1.13 -18.26 -6.15
N GLY A 328 -0.03 -17.49 -6.27
CA GLY A 328 1.02 -17.79 -7.25
C GLY A 328 2.41 -17.23 -6.96
N GLY A 329 2.73 -16.88 -5.69
CA GLY A 329 4.05 -16.38 -5.33
C GLY A 329 4.44 -15.11 -6.11
N ALA A 330 5.71 -14.99 -6.50
CA ALA A 330 6.19 -13.84 -7.27
C ALA A 330 5.46 -13.69 -8.60
N LYS A 331 5.15 -14.79 -9.29
CA LYS A 331 4.39 -14.78 -10.56
C LYS A 331 2.94 -14.37 -10.35
N GLY A 332 2.34 -14.72 -9.21
CA GLY A 332 1.01 -14.26 -8.83
C GLY A 332 0.97 -12.76 -8.61
N VAL A 333 1.96 -12.19 -7.91
CA VAL A 333 2.13 -10.74 -7.76
C VAL A 333 2.30 -10.07 -9.13
N GLN A 334 3.21 -10.58 -9.97
CA GLN A 334 3.39 -10.09 -11.34
C GLN A 334 2.08 -10.07 -12.12
N SER A 335 1.27 -11.14 -12.04
CA SER A 335 -0.02 -11.23 -12.73
C SER A 335 -1.01 -10.16 -12.28
N VAL A 336 -1.00 -9.78 -10.99
CA VAL A 336 -1.86 -8.69 -10.47
C VAL A 336 -1.50 -7.35 -11.11
N PHE A 337 -0.21 -7.03 -11.21
CA PHE A 337 0.24 -5.77 -11.83
C PHE A 337 0.03 -5.77 -13.34
N GLU A 338 0.35 -6.87 -14.04
CA GLU A 338 0.07 -7.01 -15.47
C GLU A 338 -1.44 -6.82 -15.78
N HIS A 339 -2.32 -7.34 -14.91
CA HIS A 339 -3.77 -7.21 -15.07
C HIS A 339 -4.27 -5.78 -14.89
N ILE A 340 -3.86 -5.11 -13.81
CA ILE A 340 -4.31 -3.73 -13.54
C ILE A 340 -3.77 -2.74 -14.58
N ASP A 341 -2.54 -2.94 -15.04
CA ASP A 341 -1.94 -2.14 -16.09
C ASP A 341 -2.67 -2.33 -17.42
N HIS A 342 -3.02 -3.57 -17.78
CA HIS A 342 -3.83 -3.84 -18.96
C HIS A 342 -5.21 -3.17 -18.92
N GLU A 343 -5.90 -3.24 -17.77
CA GLU A 343 -7.18 -2.52 -17.59
C GLU A 343 -6.99 -1.00 -17.72
N LEU A 344 -5.90 -0.44 -17.17
CA LEU A 344 -5.59 0.98 -17.26
C LEU A 344 -5.34 1.39 -18.71
N GLU A 345 -4.57 0.61 -19.49
CA GLU A 345 -4.34 0.86 -20.92
C GLU A 345 -5.65 0.95 -21.70
N ILE A 346 -6.59 0.02 -21.46
CA ILE A 346 -7.92 0.05 -22.10
C ILE A 346 -8.67 1.35 -21.75
N VAL A 347 -8.68 1.73 -20.48
CA VAL A 347 -9.35 2.94 -20.03
C VAL A 347 -8.72 4.19 -20.65
N MET A 348 -7.39 4.25 -20.71
CA MET A 348 -6.64 5.35 -21.32
C MET A 348 -6.99 5.51 -22.82
N GLN A 349 -7.04 4.42 -23.58
CA GLN A 349 -7.45 4.45 -24.98
C GLN A 349 -8.87 5.01 -25.14
N LEU A 350 -9.81 4.54 -24.33
CA LEU A 350 -11.21 4.97 -24.40
C LEU A 350 -11.42 6.41 -23.89
N ALA A 351 -10.58 6.87 -22.98
CA ALA A 351 -10.57 8.25 -22.47
C ALA A 351 -9.75 9.21 -23.32
N GLY A 352 -9.05 8.70 -24.34
CA GLY A 352 -8.22 9.52 -25.24
C GLY A 352 -7.03 10.16 -24.56
N THR A 353 -6.36 9.41 -23.67
CA THR A 353 -5.13 9.81 -22.98
C THR A 353 -3.98 8.87 -23.39
N LYS A 354 -2.85 9.42 -23.80
CA LYS A 354 -1.70 8.63 -24.23
C LYS A 354 -0.71 8.38 -23.10
N THR A 355 -0.50 9.34 -22.24
CA THR A 355 0.47 9.33 -21.15
C THR A 355 -0.22 9.48 -19.80
N ILE A 356 0.51 9.22 -18.71
CA ILE A 356 0.03 9.48 -17.34
C ILE A 356 -0.25 10.97 -17.13
N ASP A 357 0.56 11.86 -17.71
CA ASP A 357 0.32 13.30 -17.63
C ASP A 357 -0.97 13.73 -18.37
N ASP A 358 -1.33 13.05 -19.46
CA ASP A 358 -2.60 13.29 -20.13
C ASP A 358 -3.79 12.93 -19.23
N ILE A 359 -3.67 11.88 -18.39
CA ILE A 359 -4.70 11.52 -17.40
C ILE A 359 -4.87 12.64 -16.38
N LYS A 360 -3.77 13.17 -15.83
CA LYS A 360 -3.78 14.27 -14.84
C LYS A 360 -4.43 15.55 -15.39
N ASN A 361 -4.45 15.72 -16.70
CA ASN A 361 -5.08 16.84 -17.40
C ASN A 361 -6.49 16.51 -17.94
N ASN A 362 -7.04 15.32 -17.64
CA ASN A 362 -8.37 14.88 -18.06
C ASN A 362 -9.36 15.00 -16.89
N PRO A 363 -10.18 16.06 -16.84
CA PRO A 363 -11.08 16.28 -15.70
C PRO A 363 -12.15 15.18 -15.64
N LEU A 364 -12.39 14.67 -14.44
CA LEU A 364 -13.49 13.76 -14.17
C LEU A 364 -14.82 14.53 -14.13
N LEU A 365 -15.89 13.85 -14.53
CA LEU A 365 -17.23 14.39 -14.47
C LEU A 365 -17.87 14.06 -13.12
N ASN A 366 -18.51 15.05 -12.50
CA ASN A 366 -19.38 14.83 -11.36
C ASN A 366 -20.68 14.17 -11.79
N ILE A 367 -21.17 13.21 -11.01
CA ILE A 367 -22.50 12.67 -11.22
C ILE A 367 -23.50 13.78 -10.91
N LYS A 368 -24.32 14.12 -11.90
CA LYS A 368 -25.48 15.00 -11.72
C LYS A 368 -26.69 14.11 -11.46
N TYR A 369 -27.22 14.15 -10.24
CA TYR A 369 -28.50 13.52 -9.90
C TYR A 369 -29.67 14.45 -10.27
#